data_87c9b904ae62692135c52b78beeb4c2e
#
_entry.id   87c9b904ae62692135c52b78beeb4c2e
#
_cell.length_a   1.000
_cell.length_b   1.000
_cell.length_c   1.000
_cell.angle_alpha   90.00
_cell.angle_beta   90.00
_cell.angle_gamma   90.00
#
_symmetry.space_group_name_H-M   'P 1'
#
loop_
_entity.id
_entity.type
_entity.pdbx_description
1 polymer ?
#
loop_
_entity_poly.entity_id
_entity_poly.type
_entity_poly.pdbx_seq_one_letter_code
_entity_poly.pdbx_strand_id
1 'polypeptide(L)'
;MLDAELITAIITPFAANDEIDYTVLANLTEHLLQAGSDGFVIGGTTGEGPTLSAEEKITLFTRFAAIVNRRATIIANVGSNNTRESAAFAQQVSAISGIDGLLVVVPYYNKPDQAGMIAHFTAVAAAATKPVVIYNIPGRTGVDMQVATVATLAQHPNIAGIKQCGDLNTFAAIVDHTPADFHVWTGEDAQFIQVQTLGGAGVISVASHIYAEEMAQALSALRVGDLATTARLQRALLPKMAALFAWPSPAPTKAALNALGFAVGTPRLPLLPLTGDQQHILMQRLQLKTGAAL
;
A
#
# COMPACT_ATOMS: atom_id res chain seq x y z
N MET A 1 12.41 12.02 -4.93
CA MET A 1 11.10 12.50 -4.50
C MET A 1 10.11 11.34 -4.58
N LEU A 2 9.09 11.31 -3.74
CA LEU A 2 8.10 10.23 -3.71
C LEU A 2 6.89 10.65 -4.58
N ASP A 3 7.09 10.80 -5.90
CA ASP A 3 6.10 11.43 -6.80
C ASP A 3 5.11 10.43 -7.43
N ALA A 4 5.09 9.18 -6.95
CA ALA A 4 4.21 8.15 -7.47
C ALA A 4 2.73 8.38 -7.09
N GLU A 5 1.82 8.19 -8.05
CA GLU A 5 0.39 8.44 -7.91
C GLU A 5 -0.43 7.14 -7.75
N LEU A 6 -0.09 6.09 -8.51
CA LEU A 6 -0.72 4.78 -8.44
C LEU A 6 0.25 3.76 -7.83
N ILE A 7 0.32 3.74 -6.51
CA ILE A 7 1.22 2.87 -5.77
C ILE A 7 0.51 1.55 -5.44
N THR A 8 1.06 0.42 -5.87
CA THR A 8 0.54 -0.90 -5.50
C THR A 8 1.12 -1.35 -4.16
N ALA A 9 0.25 -1.61 -3.16
CA ALA A 9 0.64 -2.29 -1.93
C ALA A 9 0.84 -3.78 -2.22
N ILE A 10 1.99 -4.15 -2.81
CA ILE A 10 2.22 -5.44 -3.43
C ILE A 10 2.17 -6.60 -2.43
N ILE A 11 1.51 -7.71 -2.83
CA ILE A 11 1.49 -8.97 -2.07
C ILE A 11 2.88 -9.61 -2.05
N THR A 12 3.12 -10.47 -1.07
CA THR A 12 4.30 -11.35 -1.04
C THR A 12 3.86 -12.74 -1.52
N PRO A 13 4.33 -13.21 -2.69
CA PRO A 13 4.05 -14.56 -3.15
C PRO A 13 4.79 -15.59 -2.29
N PHE A 14 4.11 -16.70 -1.97
CA PHE A 14 4.72 -17.81 -1.26
C PHE A 14 4.63 -19.10 -2.09
N ALA A 15 5.73 -19.85 -2.12
CA ALA A 15 5.78 -21.19 -2.67
C ALA A 15 5.08 -22.22 -1.75
N ALA A 16 4.93 -23.46 -2.21
CA ALA A 16 4.26 -24.51 -1.43
C ALA A 16 4.99 -24.91 -0.12
N ASN A 17 6.27 -24.59 0.00
CA ASN A 17 7.09 -24.77 1.19
C ASN A 17 7.08 -23.54 2.13
N ASP A 18 6.18 -22.58 1.88
CA ASP A 18 6.02 -21.32 2.64
C ASP A 18 7.19 -20.32 2.50
N GLU A 19 8.13 -20.58 1.59
CA GLU A 19 9.19 -19.61 1.27
C GLU A 19 8.69 -18.54 0.30
N ILE A 20 9.34 -17.37 0.29
CA ILE A 20 9.00 -16.28 -0.64
C ILE A 20 9.39 -16.70 -2.07
N ASP A 21 8.42 -16.66 -2.99
CA ASP A 21 8.67 -16.94 -4.42
C ASP A 21 9.06 -15.64 -5.16
N TYR A 22 10.35 -15.45 -5.32
CA TYR A 22 10.89 -14.29 -6.01
C TYR A 22 10.69 -14.31 -7.52
N THR A 23 10.50 -15.49 -8.13
CA THR A 23 10.21 -15.59 -9.55
C THR A 23 8.81 -15.09 -9.85
N VAL A 24 7.84 -15.53 -9.06
CA VAL A 24 6.46 -15.06 -9.16
C VAL A 24 6.37 -13.57 -8.81
N LEU A 25 7.12 -13.11 -7.80
CA LEU A 25 7.17 -11.70 -7.44
C LEU A 25 7.71 -10.85 -8.60
N ALA A 26 8.76 -11.29 -9.30
CA ALA A 26 9.31 -10.58 -10.44
C ALA A 26 8.31 -10.50 -11.60
N ASN A 27 7.65 -11.61 -11.95
CA ASN A 27 6.63 -11.66 -13.00
C ASN A 27 5.44 -10.76 -12.69
N LEU A 28 4.94 -10.80 -11.44
CA LEU A 28 3.86 -9.92 -10.99
C LEU A 28 4.28 -8.44 -11.03
N THR A 29 5.50 -8.14 -10.61
CA THR A 29 6.03 -6.76 -10.64
C THR A 29 6.10 -6.22 -12.06
N GLU A 30 6.58 -7.04 -13.00
CA GLU A 30 6.67 -6.65 -14.40
C GLU A 30 5.28 -6.37 -14.99
N HIS A 31 4.31 -7.25 -14.74
CA HIS A 31 2.93 -7.04 -15.14
C HIS A 31 2.35 -5.72 -14.58
N LEU A 32 2.56 -5.44 -13.28
CA LEU A 32 2.03 -4.24 -12.64
C LEU A 32 2.67 -2.96 -13.17
N LEU A 33 3.97 -2.97 -13.48
CA LEU A 33 4.65 -1.85 -14.14
C LEU A 33 4.06 -1.57 -15.52
N GLN A 34 3.82 -2.63 -16.32
CA GLN A 34 3.22 -2.50 -17.65
C GLN A 34 1.76 -2.03 -17.57
N ALA A 35 1.03 -2.43 -16.53
CA ALA A 35 -0.36 -2.02 -16.28
C ALA A 35 -0.49 -0.58 -15.74
N GLY A 36 0.63 0.11 -15.42
CA GLY A 36 0.63 1.52 -15.03
C GLY A 36 0.83 1.81 -13.54
N SER A 37 1.22 0.82 -12.73
CA SER A 37 1.72 1.11 -11.36
C SER A 37 3.05 1.85 -11.45
N ASP A 38 3.15 3.02 -10.84
CA ASP A 38 4.33 3.89 -10.82
C ASP A 38 5.07 3.87 -9.47
N GLY A 39 4.53 3.11 -8.51
CA GLY A 39 5.15 2.86 -7.21
C GLY A 39 4.67 1.57 -6.55
N PHE A 40 5.43 1.16 -5.53
CA PHE A 40 5.13 -0.03 -4.73
C PHE A 40 5.34 0.23 -3.24
N VAL A 41 4.42 -0.28 -2.42
CA VAL A 41 4.66 -0.51 -1.00
C VAL A 41 4.98 -1.99 -0.80
N ILE A 42 6.18 -2.32 -0.32
CA ILE A 42 6.63 -3.69 -0.07
C ILE A 42 6.64 -4.04 1.42
N GLY A 43 6.22 -5.25 1.76
CA GLY A 43 6.16 -5.73 3.15
C GLY A 43 5.13 -5.00 4.02
N GLY A 44 4.16 -4.31 3.40
CA GLY A 44 3.02 -3.71 4.11
C GLY A 44 2.02 -4.76 4.60
N THR A 45 0.83 -4.32 5.03
CA THR A 45 -0.24 -5.24 5.48
C THR A 45 -0.64 -6.23 4.39
N THR A 46 -0.83 -5.76 3.16
CA THR A 46 -1.17 -6.59 1.99
C THR A 46 -0.04 -7.54 1.62
N GLY A 47 1.21 -7.13 1.81
CA GLY A 47 2.42 -7.95 1.64
C GLY A 47 2.72 -8.85 2.84
N GLU A 48 1.77 -9.03 3.75
CA GLU A 48 1.87 -9.91 4.93
C GLU A 48 3.09 -9.62 5.83
N GLY A 49 3.50 -8.35 5.91
CA GLY A 49 4.64 -7.91 6.71
C GLY A 49 4.66 -8.40 8.17
N PRO A 50 3.52 -8.53 8.88
CA PRO A 50 3.50 -9.08 10.24
C PRO A 50 3.95 -10.54 10.36
N THR A 51 3.87 -11.34 9.29
CA THR A 51 4.26 -12.77 9.29
C THR A 51 5.65 -13.00 8.68
N LEU A 52 6.33 -11.95 8.25
CA LEU A 52 7.69 -12.00 7.76
C LEU A 52 8.68 -11.72 8.90
N SER A 53 9.73 -12.53 9.01
CA SER A 53 10.85 -12.25 9.90
C SER A 53 11.63 -11.00 9.45
N ALA A 54 12.46 -10.44 10.32
CA ALA A 54 13.31 -9.30 9.96
C ALA A 54 14.28 -9.66 8.82
N GLU A 55 14.82 -10.88 8.82
CA GLU A 55 15.73 -11.39 7.78
C GLU A 55 15.02 -11.56 6.44
N GLU A 56 13.79 -12.12 6.46
CA GLU A 56 12.96 -12.22 5.26
C GLU A 56 12.66 -10.84 4.69
N LYS A 57 12.31 -9.85 5.51
CA LYS A 57 12.05 -8.48 5.06
C LYS A 57 13.28 -7.85 4.41
N ILE A 58 14.47 -7.94 5.02
CA ILE A 58 15.70 -7.40 4.44
C ILE A 58 16.01 -8.04 3.09
N THR A 59 15.88 -9.37 3.00
CA THR A 59 16.10 -10.12 1.77
C THR A 59 15.06 -9.73 0.71
N LEU A 60 13.77 -9.65 1.11
CA LEU A 60 12.67 -9.24 0.25
C LEU A 60 12.89 -7.84 -0.31
N PHE A 61 13.20 -6.86 0.53
CA PHE A 61 13.40 -5.47 0.11
C PHE A 61 14.60 -5.33 -0.82
N THR A 62 15.70 -6.02 -0.52
CA THR A 62 16.91 -6.01 -1.36
C THR A 62 16.63 -6.61 -2.74
N ARG A 63 15.99 -7.78 -2.80
CA ARG A 63 15.66 -8.44 -4.07
C ARG A 63 14.61 -7.67 -4.85
N PHE A 64 13.59 -7.13 -4.16
CA PHE A 64 12.55 -6.34 -4.81
C PHE A 64 13.10 -5.05 -5.42
N ALA A 65 14.02 -4.37 -4.73
CA ALA A 65 14.71 -3.20 -5.27
C ALA A 65 15.49 -3.53 -6.56
N ALA A 66 16.11 -4.71 -6.62
CA ALA A 66 16.79 -5.19 -7.83
C ALA A 66 15.78 -5.54 -8.96
N ILE A 67 14.63 -6.16 -8.64
CA ILE A 67 13.57 -6.48 -9.60
C ILE A 67 13.00 -5.20 -10.22
N VAL A 68 12.62 -4.23 -9.40
CA VAL A 68 12.07 -2.94 -9.89
C VAL A 68 13.12 -2.13 -10.64
N ASN A 69 14.38 -2.21 -10.24
CA ASN A 69 15.53 -1.58 -10.91
C ASN A 69 15.29 -0.09 -11.23
N ARG A 70 14.85 0.69 -10.25
CA ARG A 70 14.59 2.14 -10.33
C ARG A 70 13.53 2.56 -11.37
N ARG A 71 12.69 1.63 -11.84
CA ARG A 71 11.59 1.92 -12.80
C ARG A 71 10.34 2.48 -12.11
N ALA A 72 10.25 2.35 -10.80
CA ALA A 72 9.14 2.85 -9.99
C ALA A 72 9.63 3.18 -8.57
N THR A 73 8.87 4.01 -7.85
CA THR A 73 9.10 4.34 -6.45
C THR A 73 8.88 3.12 -5.55
N ILE A 74 9.80 2.86 -4.59
CA ILE A 74 9.64 1.78 -3.61
C ILE A 74 9.61 2.34 -2.19
N ILE A 75 8.51 2.08 -1.48
CA ILE A 75 8.31 2.41 -0.08
C ILE A 75 8.29 1.11 0.74
N ALA A 76 9.29 0.91 1.60
CA ALA A 76 9.41 -0.31 2.41
C ALA A 76 8.74 -0.14 3.78
N ASN A 77 7.92 -1.11 4.19
CA ASN A 77 7.29 -1.06 5.50
C ASN A 77 8.26 -1.47 6.62
N VAL A 78 8.51 -0.54 7.54
CA VAL A 78 9.44 -0.73 8.68
C VAL A 78 8.75 -0.54 10.04
N GLY A 79 7.49 -0.09 10.06
CA GLY A 79 6.78 0.23 11.29
C GLY A 79 6.35 -1.01 12.09
N SER A 80 6.43 -0.89 13.40
CA SER A 80 5.83 -1.78 14.39
C SER A 80 5.24 -0.95 15.52
N ASN A 81 4.64 -1.61 16.51
CA ASN A 81 4.17 -0.94 17.73
C ASN A 81 5.27 -0.78 18.81
N ASN A 82 6.54 -1.01 18.46
CA ASN A 82 7.71 -0.81 19.28
C ASN A 82 8.62 0.25 18.63
N THR A 83 8.74 1.42 19.26
CA THR A 83 9.52 2.54 18.74
C THR A 83 10.98 2.20 18.51
N ARG A 84 11.61 1.49 19.46
CA ARG A 84 13.04 1.11 19.37
C ARG A 84 13.29 0.18 18.19
N GLU A 85 12.45 -0.82 18.00
CA GLU A 85 12.55 -1.75 16.87
C GLU A 85 12.29 -1.04 15.53
N SER A 86 11.25 -0.20 15.46
CA SER A 86 10.93 0.55 14.26
C SER A 86 12.07 1.49 13.86
N ALA A 87 12.69 2.20 14.81
CA ALA A 87 13.82 3.10 14.56
C ALA A 87 15.07 2.32 14.07
N ALA A 88 15.42 1.22 14.75
CA ALA A 88 16.56 0.39 14.36
C ALA A 88 16.34 -0.24 12.96
N PHE A 89 15.13 -0.73 12.69
CA PHE A 89 14.81 -1.33 11.40
C PHE A 89 14.73 -0.27 10.28
N ALA A 90 14.21 0.94 10.57
CA ALA A 90 14.24 2.07 9.64
C ALA A 90 15.68 2.47 9.25
N GLN A 91 16.60 2.53 10.21
CA GLN A 91 18.01 2.77 9.95
C GLN A 91 18.62 1.71 9.03
N GLN A 92 18.37 0.42 9.31
CA GLN A 92 18.88 -0.69 8.52
C GLN A 92 18.33 -0.69 7.09
N VAL A 93 17.01 -0.53 6.92
CA VAL A 93 16.35 -0.53 5.60
C VAL A 93 16.73 0.71 4.79
N SER A 94 16.97 1.85 5.43
CA SER A 94 17.46 3.07 4.77
C SER A 94 18.76 2.88 4.00
N ALA A 95 19.58 1.90 4.39
CA ALA A 95 20.85 1.58 3.71
C ALA A 95 20.66 0.74 2.44
N ILE A 96 19.48 0.18 2.21
CA ILE A 96 19.21 -0.65 1.02
C ILE A 96 19.08 0.25 -0.21
N SER A 97 19.97 0.03 -1.19
CA SER A 97 19.94 0.77 -2.46
C SER A 97 18.65 0.43 -3.24
N GLY A 98 17.98 1.46 -3.77
CA GLY A 98 16.74 1.31 -4.54
C GLY A 98 15.47 1.40 -3.70
N ILE A 99 15.56 1.49 -2.37
CA ILE A 99 14.44 1.90 -1.51
C ILE A 99 14.39 3.43 -1.50
N ASP A 100 13.23 4.03 -1.76
CA ASP A 100 13.05 5.47 -1.89
C ASP A 100 12.41 6.08 -0.64
N GLY A 101 11.58 5.32 0.08
CA GLY A 101 10.90 5.76 1.29
C GLY A 101 10.58 4.62 2.25
N LEU A 102 10.17 4.98 3.46
CA LEU A 102 9.84 4.05 4.54
C LEU A 102 8.41 4.26 5.00
N LEU A 103 7.58 3.20 4.98
CA LEU A 103 6.23 3.23 5.52
C LEU A 103 6.26 2.86 7.01
N VAL A 104 5.65 3.69 7.85
CA VAL A 104 5.58 3.45 9.30
C VAL A 104 4.12 3.51 9.73
N VAL A 105 3.60 2.38 10.18
CA VAL A 105 2.23 2.30 10.69
C VAL A 105 2.12 2.94 12.06
N VAL A 106 0.99 3.61 12.32
CA VAL A 106 0.65 4.08 13.68
C VAL A 106 0.68 2.88 14.63
N PRO A 107 1.35 3.00 15.81
CA PRO A 107 1.48 1.89 16.74
C PRO A 107 0.11 1.30 17.11
N TYR A 108 -0.07 0.03 16.81
CA TYR A 108 -1.29 -0.75 17.03
C TYR A 108 -1.25 -1.46 18.38
N TYR A 109 -2.38 -1.90 18.91
CA TYR A 109 -2.53 -2.73 20.10
C TYR A 109 -2.26 -2.00 21.43
N ASN A 110 -1.08 -1.39 21.61
CA ASN A 110 -0.70 -0.63 22.82
C ASN A 110 -1.28 0.79 22.88
N LYS A 111 -1.95 1.24 21.79
CA LYS A 111 -2.82 2.44 21.72
C LYS A 111 -2.21 3.71 22.33
N PRO A 112 -1.09 4.22 21.79
CA PRO A 112 -0.51 5.48 22.26
C PRO A 112 -1.49 6.65 22.05
N ASP A 113 -1.38 7.65 22.92
CA ASP A 113 -2.02 8.94 22.71
C ASP A 113 -1.31 9.77 21.60
N GLN A 114 -1.82 10.96 21.29
CA GLN A 114 -1.27 11.80 20.24
C GLN A 114 0.19 12.22 20.52
N ALA A 115 0.53 12.50 21.77
CA ALA A 115 1.91 12.83 22.17
C ALA A 115 2.86 11.66 21.99
N GLY A 116 2.41 10.45 22.34
CA GLY A 116 3.14 9.21 22.11
C GLY A 116 3.35 8.91 20.63
N MET A 117 2.34 9.20 19.79
CA MET A 117 2.48 9.09 18.33
C MET A 117 3.52 10.06 17.78
N ILE A 118 3.49 11.33 18.21
CA ILE A 118 4.50 12.33 17.82
C ILE A 118 5.90 11.85 18.20
N ALA A 119 6.09 11.40 19.43
CA ALA A 119 7.38 10.92 19.91
C ALA A 119 7.87 9.69 19.12
N HIS A 120 6.97 8.75 18.81
CA HIS A 120 7.27 7.54 18.02
C HIS A 120 7.77 7.92 16.62
N PHE A 121 6.99 8.70 15.86
CA PHE A 121 7.35 9.06 14.48
C PHE A 121 8.59 9.95 14.41
N THR A 122 8.78 10.87 15.36
CA THR A 122 9.99 11.69 15.46
C THR A 122 11.23 10.81 15.68
N ALA A 123 11.16 9.83 16.59
CA ALA A 123 12.28 8.94 16.84
C ALA A 123 12.61 8.05 15.62
N VAL A 124 11.61 7.53 14.92
CA VAL A 124 11.82 6.73 13.70
C VAL A 124 12.40 7.59 12.57
N ALA A 125 11.86 8.79 12.35
CA ALA A 125 12.32 9.70 11.32
C ALA A 125 13.75 10.21 11.58
N ALA A 126 14.12 10.41 12.85
CA ALA A 126 15.49 10.78 13.23
C ALA A 126 16.51 9.66 12.98
N ALA A 127 16.11 8.39 13.08
CA ALA A 127 16.98 7.24 12.81
C ALA A 127 17.10 6.90 11.31
N ALA A 128 16.13 7.31 10.51
CA ALA A 128 16.05 7.01 9.09
C ALA A 128 16.87 8.01 8.24
N THR A 129 17.53 7.53 7.20
CA THR A 129 18.18 8.40 6.18
C THR A 129 17.32 8.50 4.90
N LYS A 130 16.18 7.84 4.86
CA LYS A 130 15.17 7.91 3.80
C LYS A 130 13.90 8.56 4.33
N PRO A 131 13.12 9.24 3.49
CA PRO A 131 11.88 9.89 3.91
C PRO A 131 10.89 8.87 4.48
N VAL A 132 10.23 9.26 5.56
CA VAL A 132 9.20 8.46 6.26
C VAL A 132 7.82 8.87 5.76
N VAL A 133 6.98 7.87 5.49
CA VAL A 133 5.56 8.01 5.19
C VAL A 133 4.77 7.42 6.35
N ILE A 134 3.93 8.23 6.99
CA ILE A 134 3.03 7.79 8.06
C ILE A 134 1.97 6.85 7.46
N TYR A 135 1.57 5.81 8.18
CA TYR A 135 0.43 4.99 7.80
C TYR A 135 -0.63 5.01 8.90
N ASN A 136 -1.68 5.82 8.68
CA ASN A 136 -2.82 5.93 9.58
C ASN A 136 -3.97 5.05 9.08
N ILE A 137 -4.31 4.03 9.87
CA ILE A 137 -5.39 3.07 9.57
C ILE A 137 -6.14 2.68 10.84
N PRO A 138 -7.03 3.53 11.33
CA PRO A 138 -7.72 3.34 12.62
C PRO A 138 -8.47 2.01 12.75
N GLY A 139 -9.06 1.53 11.65
CA GLY A 139 -9.77 0.25 11.62
C GLY A 139 -8.90 -0.98 11.92
N ARG A 140 -7.57 -0.87 11.85
CA ARG A 140 -6.62 -1.94 12.19
C ARG A 140 -5.80 -1.64 13.43
N THR A 141 -5.41 -0.40 13.64
CA THR A 141 -4.56 0.00 14.77
C THR A 141 -5.33 0.15 16.08
N GLY A 142 -6.64 0.45 16.00
CA GLY A 142 -7.49 0.73 17.15
C GLY A 142 -7.25 2.11 17.77
N VAL A 143 -6.49 2.97 17.09
CA VAL A 143 -6.27 4.39 17.41
C VAL A 143 -6.22 5.19 16.13
N ASP A 144 -6.60 6.47 16.21
CA ASP A 144 -6.62 7.40 15.10
C ASP A 144 -5.65 8.56 15.34
N MET A 145 -4.82 8.85 14.34
CA MET A 145 -3.94 10.02 14.38
C MET A 145 -4.74 11.25 13.92
N GLN A 146 -4.88 12.22 14.80
CA GLN A 146 -5.63 13.45 14.54
C GLN A 146 -4.90 14.35 13.52
N VAL A 147 -5.65 15.17 12.79
CA VAL A 147 -5.13 16.14 11.81
C VAL A 147 -4.03 17.03 12.42
N ALA A 148 -4.24 17.53 13.64
CA ALA A 148 -3.24 18.37 14.33
C ALA A 148 -1.92 17.63 14.59
N THR A 149 -1.99 16.33 14.86
CA THR A 149 -0.81 15.46 15.04
C THR A 149 -0.07 15.28 13.71
N VAL A 150 -0.81 15.03 12.63
CA VAL A 150 -0.23 14.94 11.27
C VAL A 150 0.44 16.28 10.90
N ALA A 151 -0.25 17.42 11.12
CA ALA A 151 0.29 18.75 10.83
C ALA A 151 1.58 19.04 11.61
N THR A 152 1.66 18.59 12.88
CA THR A 152 2.88 18.70 13.70
C THR A 152 4.02 17.86 13.11
N LEU A 153 3.73 16.61 12.76
CA LEU A 153 4.72 15.69 12.20
C LEU A 153 5.19 16.09 10.79
N ALA A 154 4.32 16.71 10.00
CA ALA A 154 4.64 17.22 8.66
C ALA A 154 5.68 18.36 8.67
N GLN A 155 5.97 18.96 9.82
CA GLN A 155 7.06 19.93 9.98
C GLN A 155 8.43 19.27 10.15
N HIS A 156 8.48 17.93 10.35
CA HIS A 156 9.74 17.22 10.49
C HIS A 156 10.37 16.98 9.10
N PRO A 157 11.64 17.39 8.85
CA PRO A 157 12.23 17.40 7.51
C PRO A 157 12.33 16.02 6.85
N ASN A 158 12.28 14.94 7.63
CA ASN A 158 12.35 13.57 7.12
C ASN A 158 11.00 12.82 7.21
N ILE A 159 9.88 13.52 7.40
CA ILE A 159 8.52 12.95 7.26
C ILE A 159 7.89 13.57 6.02
N ALA A 160 7.82 12.80 4.94
CA ALA A 160 7.49 13.30 3.61
C ALA A 160 6.01 13.12 3.23
N GLY A 161 5.22 12.40 4.02
CA GLY A 161 3.82 12.19 3.67
C GLY A 161 3.10 11.21 4.58
N ILE A 162 1.86 10.95 4.21
CA ILE A 162 0.96 10.04 4.91
C ILE A 162 0.16 9.19 3.93
N LYS A 163 0.00 7.89 4.26
CA LYS A 163 -1.07 7.03 3.76
C LYS A 163 -2.25 7.15 4.74
N GLN A 164 -3.28 7.87 4.36
CA GLN A 164 -4.49 8.05 5.18
C GLN A 164 -5.56 7.06 4.78
N CYS A 165 -6.09 6.28 5.74
CA CYS A 165 -7.30 5.49 5.59
C CYS A 165 -8.42 6.13 6.41
N GLY A 166 -9.62 6.24 5.80
CA GLY A 166 -10.78 6.84 6.45
C GLY A 166 -11.58 7.73 5.50
N ASP A 167 -12.26 8.72 6.06
CA ASP A 167 -13.17 9.57 5.31
C ASP A 167 -12.46 10.73 4.58
N LEU A 168 -13.13 11.25 3.53
CA LEU A 168 -12.60 12.33 2.69
C LEU A 168 -12.51 13.68 3.41
N ASN A 169 -13.31 13.95 4.47
CA ASN A 169 -13.21 15.21 5.20
C ASN A 169 -11.89 15.26 5.99
N THR A 170 -11.54 14.16 6.66
CA THR A 170 -10.25 14.04 7.34
C THR A 170 -9.10 14.13 6.34
N PHE A 171 -9.23 13.49 5.17
CA PHE A 171 -8.23 13.59 4.10
C PHE A 171 -8.01 15.04 3.65
N ALA A 172 -9.07 15.76 3.31
CA ALA A 172 -9.01 17.17 2.90
C ALA A 172 -8.40 18.06 3.98
N ALA A 173 -8.81 17.86 5.25
CA ALA A 173 -8.24 18.61 6.37
C ALA A 173 -6.73 18.37 6.55
N ILE A 174 -6.23 17.16 6.27
CA ILE A 174 -4.78 16.89 6.28
C ILE A 174 -4.10 17.68 5.17
N VAL A 175 -4.62 17.66 3.95
CA VAL A 175 -4.08 18.45 2.82
C VAL A 175 -4.01 19.94 3.18
N ASP A 176 -5.09 20.51 3.75
CA ASP A 176 -5.17 21.92 4.10
C ASP A 176 -4.19 22.35 5.22
N HIS A 177 -3.80 21.42 6.11
CA HIS A 177 -2.98 21.74 7.30
C HIS A 177 -1.53 21.26 7.19
N THR A 178 -1.10 20.73 6.04
CA THR A 178 0.27 20.26 5.82
C THR A 178 0.98 21.09 4.76
N PRO A 179 2.32 21.13 4.75
CA PRO A 179 3.09 21.82 3.71
C PRO A 179 2.78 21.27 2.30
N ALA A 180 2.94 22.12 1.28
CA ALA A 180 2.63 21.76 -0.10
C ALA A 180 3.48 20.61 -0.68
N ASP A 181 4.63 20.32 -0.09
CA ASP A 181 5.53 19.23 -0.41
C ASP A 181 5.30 17.98 0.45
N PHE A 182 4.29 18.01 1.33
CA PHE A 182 3.87 16.84 2.11
C PHE A 182 2.85 16.02 1.32
N HIS A 183 3.19 14.79 0.96
CA HIS A 183 2.35 13.94 0.14
C HIS A 183 1.25 13.27 0.95
N VAL A 184 0.00 13.39 0.52
CA VAL A 184 -1.15 12.74 1.14
C VAL A 184 -1.73 11.71 0.17
N TRP A 185 -1.48 10.41 0.42
CA TRP A 185 -2.10 9.31 -0.34
C TRP A 185 -3.29 8.76 0.40
N THR A 186 -4.34 8.38 -0.32
CA THR A 186 -5.38 7.55 0.28
C THR A 186 -4.95 6.08 0.34
N GLY A 187 -5.35 5.38 1.40
CA GLY A 187 -5.27 3.92 1.47
C GLY A 187 -6.58 3.22 1.09
N GLU A 188 -7.59 3.99 0.67
CA GLU A 188 -8.93 3.52 0.28
C GLU A 188 -9.08 3.52 -1.24
N ASP A 189 -9.05 2.34 -1.86
CA ASP A 189 -9.14 2.19 -3.32
C ASP A 189 -10.32 2.96 -3.92
N ALA A 190 -11.48 2.92 -3.27
CA ALA A 190 -12.70 3.58 -3.75
C ALA A 190 -12.59 5.12 -3.86
N GLN A 191 -11.61 5.72 -3.21
CA GLN A 191 -11.43 7.17 -3.15
C GLN A 191 -10.37 7.69 -4.14
N PHE A 192 -9.74 6.84 -4.94
CA PHE A 192 -8.55 7.19 -5.74
C PHE A 192 -8.77 8.37 -6.72
N ILE A 193 -9.99 8.59 -7.20
CA ILE A 193 -10.33 9.75 -8.04
C ILE A 193 -10.65 10.97 -7.19
N GLN A 194 -11.42 10.81 -6.10
CA GLN A 194 -11.85 11.93 -5.26
C GLN A 194 -10.67 12.64 -4.61
N VAL A 195 -9.67 11.88 -4.15
CA VAL A 195 -8.49 12.47 -3.50
C VAL A 195 -7.66 13.35 -4.44
N GLN A 196 -7.67 13.08 -5.74
CA GLN A 196 -7.02 13.95 -6.73
C GLN A 196 -7.66 15.34 -6.78
N THR A 197 -8.99 15.41 -6.68
CA THR A 197 -9.71 16.69 -6.67
C THR A 197 -9.58 17.45 -5.35
N LEU A 198 -9.10 16.79 -4.30
CA LEU A 198 -8.79 17.37 -2.99
C LEU A 198 -7.30 17.74 -2.82
N GLY A 199 -6.49 17.65 -3.88
CA GLY A 199 -5.06 17.95 -3.81
C GLY A 199 -4.20 16.82 -3.24
N GLY A 200 -4.72 15.59 -3.18
CA GLY A 200 -3.96 14.42 -2.76
C GLY A 200 -2.92 13.98 -3.78
N ALA A 201 -1.89 13.29 -3.31
CA ALA A 201 -0.79 12.78 -4.14
C ALA A 201 -1.17 11.51 -4.93
N GLY A 202 -2.20 10.75 -4.50
CA GLY A 202 -2.59 9.52 -5.17
C GLY A 202 -3.18 8.47 -4.24
N VAL A 203 -2.99 7.21 -4.61
CA VAL A 203 -3.50 6.05 -3.88
C VAL A 203 -2.43 5.01 -3.63
N ILE A 204 -2.40 4.44 -2.42
CA ILE A 204 -1.65 3.22 -2.12
C ILE A 204 -2.64 2.06 -2.08
N SER A 205 -2.76 1.38 -3.21
CA SER A 205 -3.87 0.55 -3.65
C SER A 205 -3.64 -0.94 -3.42
N VAL A 206 -4.72 -1.67 -3.18
CA VAL A 206 -4.82 -3.13 -3.29
C VAL A 206 -5.44 -3.53 -4.64
N ALA A 207 -6.46 -2.79 -5.08
CA ALA A 207 -7.18 -3.10 -6.31
C ALA A 207 -6.32 -2.99 -7.58
N SER A 208 -5.25 -2.22 -7.52
CA SER A 208 -4.25 -2.12 -8.61
C SER A 208 -3.57 -3.43 -8.96
N HIS A 209 -3.59 -4.46 -8.10
CA HIS A 209 -3.12 -5.80 -8.49
C HIS A 209 -3.86 -6.39 -9.68
N ILE A 210 -5.12 -6.01 -9.86
CA ILE A 210 -6.03 -6.59 -10.86
C ILE A 210 -6.47 -5.52 -11.88
N TYR A 211 -6.56 -4.26 -11.46
CA TYR A 211 -7.19 -3.17 -12.22
C TYR A 211 -6.28 -1.95 -12.37
N ALA A 212 -4.95 -2.13 -12.34
CA ALA A 212 -4.01 -1.01 -12.48
C ALA A 212 -4.22 -0.26 -13.79
N GLU A 213 -4.48 -0.97 -14.90
CA GLU A 213 -4.70 -0.37 -16.21
C GLU A 213 -5.94 0.53 -16.22
N GLU A 214 -7.08 0.04 -15.73
CA GLU A 214 -8.32 0.83 -15.65
C GLU A 214 -8.20 2.01 -14.67
N MET A 215 -7.46 1.83 -13.56
CA MET A 215 -7.18 2.91 -12.62
C MET A 215 -6.30 3.97 -13.26
N ALA A 216 -5.22 3.59 -13.94
CA ALA A 216 -4.34 4.50 -14.68
C ALA A 216 -5.09 5.25 -15.79
N GLN A 217 -5.97 4.56 -16.54
CA GLN A 217 -6.85 5.18 -17.53
C GLN A 217 -7.79 6.21 -16.91
N ALA A 218 -8.39 5.91 -15.75
CA ALA A 218 -9.29 6.83 -15.06
C ALA A 218 -8.57 8.09 -14.56
N LEU A 219 -7.35 7.93 -14.01
CA LEU A 219 -6.49 9.05 -13.60
C LEU A 219 -6.06 9.90 -14.81
N SER A 220 -5.69 9.26 -15.91
CA SER A 220 -5.33 9.94 -17.14
C SER A 220 -6.51 10.74 -17.73
N ALA A 221 -7.72 10.15 -17.76
CA ALA A 221 -8.93 10.81 -18.19
C ALA A 221 -9.26 12.03 -17.32
N LEU A 222 -9.10 11.92 -15.99
CA LEU A 222 -9.29 13.03 -15.06
C LEU A 222 -8.34 14.20 -15.37
N ARG A 223 -7.06 13.92 -15.61
CA ARG A 223 -6.04 14.95 -15.91
C ARG A 223 -6.33 15.77 -17.16
N VAL A 224 -6.96 15.15 -18.17
CA VAL A 224 -7.35 15.85 -19.41
C VAL A 224 -8.78 16.41 -19.38
N GLY A 225 -9.46 16.29 -18.23
CA GLY A 225 -10.82 16.82 -18.04
C GLY A 225 -11.93 15.94 -18.65
N ASP A 226 -11.64 14.70 -19.06
CA ASP A 226 -12.66 13.75 -19.51
C ASP A 226 -13.39 13.13 -18.31
N LEU A 227 -14.28 13.93 -17.73
CA LEU A 227 -15.08 13.53 -16.58
C LEU A 227 -16.05 12.38 -16.89
N ALA A 228 -16.49 12.25 -18.16
CA ALA A 228 -17.41 11.19 -18.55
C ALA A 228 -16.72 9.82 -18.48
N THR A 229 -15.53 9.68 -19.04
CA THR A 229 -14.71 8.46 -18.95
C THR A 229 -14.28 8.19 -17.50
N THR A 230 -13.80 9.21 -16.78
CA THR A 230 -13.42 9.10 -15.36
C THR A 230 -14.57 8.52 -14.52
N ALA A 231 -15.77 9.13 -14.62
CA ALA A 231 -16.94 8.69 -13.87
C ALA A 231 -17.41 7.27 -14.26
N ARG A 232 -17.33 6.92 -15.54
CA ARG A 232 -17.67 5.58 -16.03
C ARG A 232 -16.75 4.52 -15.45
N LEU A 233 -15.43 4.73 -15.50
CA LEU A 233 -14.42 3.82 -14.99
C LEU A 233 -14.52 3.70 -13.45
N GLN A 234 -14.63 4.82 -12.74
CA GLN A 234 -14.81 4.84 -11.29
C GLN A 234 -16.02 3.98 -10.87
N ARG A 235 -17.20 4.20 -11.47
CA ARG A 235 -18.40 3.41 -11.13
C ARG A 235 -18.24 1.93 -11.43
N ALA A 236 -17.54 1.58 -12.50
CA ALA A 236 -17.29 0.17 -12.85
C ALA A 236 -16.32 -0.51 -11.89
N LEU A 237 -15.37 0.24 -11.30
CA LEU A 237 -14.38 -0.28 -10.37
C LEU A 237 -14.88 -0.40 -8.93
N LEU A 238 -15.76 0.49 -8.46
CA LEU A 238 -16.22 0.52 -7.06
C LEU A 238 -16.69 -0.85 -6.52
N PRO A 239 -17.58 -1.61 -7.19
CA PRO A 239 -18.01 -2.91 -6.69
C PRO A 239 -16.88 -3.95 -6.70
N LYS A 240 -15.95 -3.85 -7.62
CA LYS A 240 -14.78 -4.73 -7.74
C LYS A 240 -13.77 -4.46 -6.63
N MET A 241 -13.50 -3.19 -6.32
CA MET A 241 -12.69 -2.76 -5.19
C MET A 241 -13.26 -3.27 -3.87
N ALA A 242 -14.56 -3.10 -3.64
CA ALA A 242 -15.24 -3.61 -2.45
C ALA A 242 -15.15 -5.15 -2.34
N ALA A 243 -15.17 -5.88 -3.46
CA ALA A 243 -15.07 -7.34 -3.46
C ALA A 243 -13.71 -7.84 -2.95
N LEU A 244 -12.61 -7.11 -3.20
CA LEU A 244 -11.28 -7.46 -2.71
C LEU A 244 -11.12 -7.32 -1.18
N PHE A 245 -12.08 -6.69 -0.51
CA PHE A 245 -12.12 -6.56 0.95
C PHE A 245 -13.31 -7.29 1.60
N ALA A 246 -14.03 -8.15 0.85
CA ALA A 246 -15.14 -8.93 1.38
C ALA A 246 -14.73 -10.00 2.41
N TRP A 247 -13.46 -10.38 2.42
CA TRP A 247 -12.81 -11.27 3.38
C TRP A 247 -11.47 -10.67 3.81
N PRO A 248 -10.80 -11.20 4.86
CA PRO A 248 -9.53 -10.68 5.34
C PRO A 248 -8.48 -10.57 4.22
N SER A 249 -7.98 -9.35 3.98
CA SER A 249 -6.90 -9.08 3.03
C SER A 249 -5.57 -9.66 3.58
N PRO A 250 -4.72 -10.30 2.72
CA PRO A 250 -4.76 -10.29 1.26
C PRO A 250 -5.43 -11.53 0.61
N ALA A 251 -6.16 -12.38 1.35
CA ALA A 251 -6.68 -13.64 0.81
C ALA A 251 -7.51 -13.46 -0.49
N PRO A 252 -8.42 -12.45 -0.62
CA PRO A 252 -9.13 -12.23 -1.88
C PRO A 252 -8.20 -11.84 -3.03
N THR A 253 -7.21 -10.99 -2.80
CA THR A 253 -6.26 -10.55 -3.82
C THR A 253 -5.41 -11.72 -4.32
N LYS A 254 -4.89 -12.56 -3.40
CA LYS A 254 -4.14 -13.77 -3.78
C LYS A 254 -5.01 -14.76 -4.55
N ALA A 255 -6.26 -14.96 -4.13
CA ALA A 255 -7.19 -15.84 -4.85
C ALA A 255 -7.45 -15.34 -6.28
N ALA A 256 -7.64 -14.03 -6.46
CA ALA A 256 -7.83 -13.43 -7.78
C ALA A 256 -6.59 -13.55 -8.67
N LEU A 257 -5.40 -13.28 -8.14
CA LEU A 257 -4.13 -13.44 -8.88
C LEU A 257 -3.86 -14.89 -9.26
N ASN A 258 -4.14 -15.86 -8.38
CA ASN A 258 -4.04 -17.28 -8.71
C ASN A 258 -5.01 -17.67 -9.85
N ALA A 259 -6.24 -17.15 -9.84
CA ALA A 259 -7.20 -17.38 -10.92
C ALA A 259 -6.76 -16.77 -12.26
N LEU A 260 -5.96 -15.71 -12.22
CA LEU A 260 -5.33 -15.07 -13.39
C LEU A 260 -4.01 -15.76 -13.82
N GLY A 261 -3.56 -16.81 -13.11
CA GLY A 261 -2.40 -17.60 -13.50
C GLY A 261 -1.07 -17.18 -12.89
N PHE A 262 -1.05 -16.23 -11.94
CA PHE A 262 0.21 -15.77 -11.32
C PHE A 262 0.82 -16.76 -10.31
N ALA A 263 0.08 -17.76 -9.83
CA ALA A 263 0.54 -18.77 -8.88
C ALA A 263 1.19 -18.19 -7.60
N VAL A 264 0.57 -17.15 -7.03
CA VAL A 264 1.11 -16.39 -5.88
C VAL A 264 1.01 -17.13 -4.54
N GLY A 265 0.49 -18.35 -4.52
CA GLY A 265 0.30 -19.15 -3.33
C GLY A 265 -0.86 -18.68 -2.45
N THR A 266 -0.83 -19.10 -1.19
CA THR A 266 -1.85 -18.76 -0.18
C THR A 266 -1.27 -17.79 0.86
N PRO A 267 -2.11 -17.09 1.64
CA PRO A 267 -1.59 -16.32 2.76
C PRO A 267 -1.01 -17.25 3.85
N ARG A 268 -0.03 -16.75 4.60
CA ARG A 268 0.47 -17.38 5.82
C ARG A 268 -0.53 -17.25 6.97
N LEU A 269 -0.53 -18.22 7.89
CA LEU A 269 -1.28 -18.09 9.13
C LEU A 269 -0.89 -16.81 9.87
N PRO A 270 -1.86 -16.15 10.56
CA PRO A 270 -3.19 -16.62 10.93
C PRO A 270 -4.27 -16.44 9.86
N LEU A 271 -3.93 -15.93 8.66
CA LEU A 271 -4.90 -15.78 7.58
C LEU A 271 -5.06 -17.10 6.82
N LEU A 272 -6.31 -17.42 6.48
CA LEU A 272 -6.65 -18.62 5.72
C LEU A 272 -6.91 -18.25 4.26
N PRO A 273 -6.63 -19.18 3.32
CA PRO A 273 -7.08 -19.02 1.94
C PRO A 273 -8.63 -19.02 1.88
N LEU A 274 -9.18 -18.44 0.84
CA LEU A 274 -10.62 -18.50 0.58
C LEU A 274 -11.05 -19.95 0.29
N THR A 275 -12.23 -20.32 0.79
CA THR A 275 -12.89 -21.60 0.41
C THR A 275 -13.31 -21.58 -1.07
N GLY A 276 -13.61 -22.73 -1.65
CA GLY A 276 -14.06 -22.82 -3.04
C GLY A 276 -15.29 -21.95 -3.32
N ASP A 277 -16.27 -21.93 -2.40
CA ASP A 277 -17.48 -21.11 -2.54
C ASP A 277 -17.14 -19.61 -2.48
N GLN A 278 -16.25 -19.20 -1.57
CA GLN A 278 -15.79 -17.82 -1.46
C GLN A 278 -15.04 -17.38 -2.72
N GLN A 279 -14.19 -18.25 -3.28
CA GLN A 279 -13.48 -17.98 -4.54
C GLN A 279 -14.49 -17.80 -5.68
N HIS A 280 -15.48 -18.69 -5.81
CA HIS A 280 -16.51 -18.58 -6.84
C HIS A 280 -17.26 -17.23 -6.74
N ILE A 281 -17.72 -16.85 -5.54
CA ILE A 281 -18.38 -15.57 -5.29
C ILE A 281 -17.44 -14.39 -5.64
N LEU A 282 -16.18 -14.46 -5.25
CA LEU A 282 -15.18 -13.43 -5.55
C LEU A 282 -15.03 -13.25 -7.06
N MET A 283 -14.81 -14.33 -7.83
CA MET A 283 -14.62 -14.25 -9.28
C MET A 283 -15.83 -13.65 -9.99
N GLN A 284 -17.05 -13.98 -9.55
CA GLN A 284 -18.28 -13.36 -10.08
C GLN A 284 -18.31 -11.84 -9.81
N ARG A 285 -17.98 -11.41 -8.58
CA ARG A 285 -17.95 -9.98 -8.21
C ARG A 285 -16.88 -9.18 -8.94
N LEU A 286 -15.72 -9.80 -9.15
CA LEU A 286 -14.62 -9.20 -9.91
C LEU A 286 -14.84 -9.23 -11.42
N GLN A 287 -15.84 -9.99 -11.91
CA GLN A 287 -16.11 -10.21 -13.33
C GLN A 287 -14.90 -10.83 -14.06
N LEU A 288 -14.10 -11.63 -13.34
CA LEU A 288 -12.98 -12.36 -13.94
C LEU A 288 -13.46 -13.68 -14.53
N LYS A 289 -12.97 -13.99 -15.75
CA LYS A 289 -13.17 -15.31 -16.35
C LYS A 289 -12.12 -16.26 -15.75
N THR A 290 -12.55 -17.35 -15.15
CA THR A 290 -11.64 -18.41 -14.70
C THR A 290 -10.93 -19.02 -15.93
N GLY A 291 -9.59 -19.00 -15.91
CA GLY A 291 -8.77 -19.60 -16.99
C GLY A 291 -8.36 -18.64 -18.11
N ALA A 292 -8.58 -17.33 -17.99
CA ALA A 292 -7.94 -16.35 -18.86
C ALA A 292 -6.51 -16.12 -18.33
N ALA A 293 -5.50 -16.66 -19.03
CA ALA A 293 -4.13 -16.20 -18.88
C ALA A 293 -4.07 -14.75 -19.40
N LEU A 294 -3.44 -13.87 -18.63
CA LEU A 294 -3.07 -12.50 -19.05
C LEU A 294 -1.89 -12.57 -20.01
#